data_716b4a6619e29c5dcfb11ba47061dae4
#
_entry.id   716b4a6619e29c5dcfb11ba47061dae4
#
_cell.length_a   1.000
_cell.length_b   1.000
_cell.length_c   1.000
_cell.angle_alpha   90.00
_cell.angle_beta   90.00
_cell.angle_gamma   90.00
#
_symmetry.space_group_name_H-M   'P 1'
#
loop_
_entity.id
_entity.type
_entity.pdbx_description
1 polymer ?
#
loop_
_entity_poly.entity_id
_entity_poly.type
_entity_poly.pdbx_seq_one_letter_code
_entity_poly.pdbx_strand_id
1 'polypeptide(L)'
;MKRLFVAVTIACLGTILVSVSAHAARNLAVDDKGNLFVADTDSASILKFTSDGKRSTFASGLNDANDMAFDDKGNLFVRDGNTIFKFTPEGVKSTFASGIVPETYDPYHVAEVFTGLALDRSGNLFVAEHVSGSILKFTPDGKKSTFASGVSPYKMAVDGAGNLFVTQDVSSNLFVTRDVSPSIFRFTPEGKKSTLASGVSPDKMAVDGAGNLFAADANTIFKFTPDGKKNTFATGINPGDLVFDRAGNLFVTDPGSDSILKFTPDGKKSTFATGISYPGDLVFDGAGNLFVSGSGLIFKFTPDGTRSTLVSDQVSPDKQWEYHSDARIVKAGTSQAVLDLSKSEPENAKIVWAPDSKRFAFNYGQTCKHCTYDTIAFYQLRDDKWVALRSLVDERSERGQLAQLAKEHLPKSAHERRIWRSQPTRDLLKVREWIDANTAILYAYSQWFMGDDQGHLEANFLFTLKFDADGNWKIVKTHQMSDKEIEKEDVGER
;
A
#
# COMPACT_ATOMS: atom_id res chain seq x y z
N MET A 1 23.80 -31.56 -8.97
CA MET A 1 24.12 -30.78 -7.76
C MET A 1 22.80 -30.45 -7.09
N LYS A 2 22.50 -31.07 -5.97
CA LYS A 2 21.28 -30.84 -5.18
C LYS A 2 21.44 -29.50 -4.46
N ARG A 3 20.63 -28.49 -4.81
CA ARG A 3 20.53 -27.26 -4.04
C ARG A 3 19.65 -27.53 -2.84
N LEU A 4 20.25 -27.44 -1.68
CA LEU A 4 19.63 -27.55 -0.37
C LEU A 4 18.80 -26.27 -0.13
N PHE A 5 17.48 -26.39 -0.05
CA PHE A 5 16.61 -25.31 0.40
C PHE A 5 16.74 -25.21 1.93
N VAL A 6 17.40 -24.14 2.38
CA VAL A 6 17.42 -23.80 3.80
C VAL A 6 16.18 -22.94 4.08
N ALA A 7 15.26 -23.50 4.84
CA ALA A 7 14.17 -22.72 5.43
C ALA A 7 14.78 -21.72 6.41
N VAL A 8 14.76 -20.43 6.06
CA VAL A 8 15.23 -19.37 6.95
C VAL A 8 14.16 -19.08 7.97
N THR A 9 14.42 -19.53 9.19
CA THR A 9 13.68 -19.12 10.38
C THR A 9 14.03 -17.67 10.65
N ILE A 10 13.11 -16.75 10.46
CA ILE A 10 13.29 -15.32 10.79
C ILE A 10 13.34 -15.21 12.32
N ALA A 11 14.56 -15.09 12.86
CA ALA A 11 14.75 -14.72 14.26
C ALA A 11 14.45 -13.21 14.37
N CYS A 12 13.38 -12.86 15.06
CA CYS A 12 13.05 -11.50 15.43
C CYS A 12 14.10 -10.91 16.39
N LEU A 13 15.08 -10.19 15.86
CA LEU A 13 15.83 -9.20 16.64
C LEU A 13 15.03 -7.89 16.53
N GLY A 14 14.70 -7.32 17.68
CA GLY A 14 13.82 -6.17 17.89
C GLY A 14 13.99 -5.03 16.89
N THR A 15 13.25 -5.09 15.82
CA THR A 15 13.06 -4.02 14.85
C THR A 15 11.63 -3.50 15.03
N ILE A 16 11.51 -2.20 15.10
CA ILE A 16 10.24 -1.46 15.06
C ILE A 16 9.44 -2.04 13.89
N LEU A 17 8.33 -2.71 14.21
CA LEU A 17 7.37 -3.21 13.22
C LEU A 17 6.63 -2.00 12.67
N VAL A 18 7.08 -1.49 11.54
CA VAL A 18 6.30 -0.53 10.75
C VAL A 18 5.26 -1.35 10.00
N SER A 19 4.00 -1.09 10.25
CA SER A 19 2.89 -1.75 9.59
C SER A 19 2.77 -1.31 8.14
N VAL A 20 2.58 -2.26 7.22
CA VAL A 20 2.12 -1.99 5.86
C VAL A 20 0.61 -2.18 5.87
N SER A 21 -0.15 -1.11 5.75
CA SER A 21 -1.61 -1.24 5.75
C SER A 21 -2.14 -1.79 4.43
N ALA A 22 -3.34 -2.34 4.47
CA ALA A 22 -4.01 -2.96 3.32
C ALA A 22 -4.22 -2.00 2.12
N HIS A 23 -4.17 -0.70 2.37
CA HIS A 23 -4.32 0.36 1.37
C HIS A 23 -2.97 0.97 0.95
N ALA A 24 -1.86 0.58 1.59
CA ALA A 24 -0.56 1.24 1.47
C ALA A 24 0.39 0.62 0.44
N ALA A 25 0.25 -0.66 0.10
CA ALA A 25 1.07 -1.28 -0.94
C ALA A 25 0.53 -0.92 -2.32
N ARG A 26 0.89 0.26 -2.82
CA ARG A 26 0.41 0.78 -4.11
C ARG A 26 1.31 0.44 -5.28
N ASN A 27 2.58 0.07 -5.03
CA ASN A 27 3.55 -0.22 -6.08
C ASN A 27 4.55 -1.27 -5.66
N LEU A 28 4.80 -2.20 -6.56
CA LEU A 28 5.80 -3.24 -6.44
C LEU A 28 6.86 -3.07 -7.53
N ALA A 29 8.12 -3.18 -7.17
CA ALA A 29 9.21 -3.24 -8.13
C ALA A 29 10.21 -4.33 -7.72
N VAL A 30 10.87 -4.97 -8.69
CA VAL A 30 11.85 -6.02 -8.43
C VAL A 30 13.16 -5.67 -9.12
N ASP A 31 14.29 -5.77 -8.41
CA ASP A 31 15.61 -5.58 -8.99
C ASP A 31 16.12 -6.85 -9.72
N ASP A 32 17.23 -6.74 -10.42
CA ASP A 32 17.88 -7.84 -11.16
C ASP A 32 18.35 -9.00 -10.26
N LYS A 33 18.49 -8.76 -8.95
CA LYS A 33 18.86 -9.76 -7.94
C LYS A 33 17.66 -10.50 -7.35
N GLY A 34 16.44 -10.13 -7.77
CA GLY A 34 15.18 -10.70 -7.28
C GLY A 34 14.77 -10.16 -5.90
N ASN A 35 15.28 -8.99 -5.49
CA ASN A 35 14.77 -8.32 -4.30
C ASN A 35 13.50 -7.54 -4.69
N LEU A 36 12.47 -7.68 -3.86
CA LEU A 36 11.22 -6.93 -3.98
C LEU A 36 11.31 -5.61 -3.22
N PHE A 37 10.86 -4.54 -3.85
CA PHE A 37 10.68 -3.22 -3.24
C PHE A 37 9.19 -2.90 -3.21
N VAL A 38 8.74 -2.40 -2.07
CA VAL A 38 7.34 -2.11 -1.80
C VAL A 38 7.23 -0.67 -1.32
N ALA A 39 6.47 0.16 -2.02
CA ALA A 39 6.14 1.49 -1.52
C ALA A 39 5.11 1.35 -0.39
N ASP A 40 5.49 1.80 0.79
CA ASP A 40 4.67 1.84 2.00
C ASP A 40 4.32 3.29 2.32
N THR A 41 3.12 3.70 1.92
CA THR A 41 2.66 5.09 2.12
C THR A 41 2.35 5.38 3.58
N ASP A 42 1.97 4.38 4.38
CA ASP A 42 1.67 4.58 5.80
C ASP A 42 2.93 4.88 6.63
N SER A 43 4.05 4.23 6.30
CA SER A 43 5.34 4.51 6.96
C SER A 43 6.19 5.53 6.19
N ALA A 44 5.65 6.14 5.13
CA ALA A 44 6.38 7.07 4.28
C ALA A 44 7.75 6.51 3.84
N SER A 45 7.78 5.21 3.46
CA SER A 45 9.02 4.48 3.22
C SER A 45 8.94 3.52 2.03
N ILE A 46 10.10 3.05 1.58
CA ILE A 46 10.22 1.90 0.69
C ILE A 46 10.81 0.75 1.49
N LEU A 47 10.10 -0.35 1.53
CA LEU A 47 10.54 -1.60 2.12
C LEU A 47 11.25 -2.43 1.05
N LYS A 48 12.34 -3.10 1.45
CA LYS A 48 13.06 -4.05 0.62
C LYS A 48 12.96 -5.44 1.23
N PHE A 49 12.60 -6.41 0.40
CA PHE A 49 12.62 -7.83 0.73
C PHE A 49 13.66 -8.50 -0.16
N THR A 50 14.66 -9.11 0.45
CA THR A 50 15.64 -9.90 -0.29
C THR A 50 15.00 -11.18 -0.84
N SER A 51 15.60 -11.78 -1.85
CA SER A 51 15.09 -13.02 -2.48
C SER A 51 14.88 -14.18 -1.49
N ASP A 52 15.61 -14.17 -0.35
CA ASP A 52 15.45 -15.09 0.78
C ASP A 52 14.39 -14.64 1.80
N GLY A 53 13.70 -13.51 1.54
CA GLY A 53 12.57 -12.99 2.33
C GLY A 53 12.95 -12.11 3.52
N LYS A 54 14.22 -11.68 3.64
CA LYS A 54 14.62 -10.75 4.71
C LYS A 54 14.14 -9.34 4.40
N ARG A 55 13.37 -8.76 5.33
CA ARG A 55 12.86 -7.38 5.24
C ARG A 55 13.88 -6.36 5.77
N SER A 56 13.93 -5.21 5.13
CA SER A 56 14.63 -4.00 5.62
C SER A 56 13.94 -2.75 5.07
N THR A 57 14.09 -1.61 5.74
CA THR A 57 13.73 -0.31 5.16
C THR A 57 14.84 0.11 4.21
N PHE A 58 14.47 0.33 2.95
CA PHE A 58 15.41 0.80 1.92
C PHE A 58 15.52 2.31 1.90
N ALA A 59 14.40 3.02 2.01
CA ALA A 59 14.32 4.47 2.06
C ALA A 59 13.18 4.91 2.97
N SER A 60 13.29 6.11 3.54
CA SER A 60 12.28 6.75 4.39
C SER A 60 12.17 8.24 4.10
N GLY A 61 11.14 8.90 4.64
CA GLY A 61 10.89 10.32 4.41
C GLY A 61 10.42 10.58 2.97
N LEU A 62 9.47 9.79 2.52
CA LEU A 62 8.74 9.93 1.26
C LEU A 62 7.29 10.27 1.60
N ASN A 63 6.73 11.31 0.95
CA ASN A 63 5.37 11.75 1.27
C ASN A 63 4.29 10.93 0.57
N ASP A 64 4.53 10.57 -0.69
CA ASP A 64 3.54 9.88 -1.54
C ASP A 64 4.26 9.09 -2.65
N ALA A 65 5.01 8.05 -2.26
CA ALA A 65 5.72 7.19 -3.20
C ALA A 65 4.71 6.31 -3.97
N ASN A 66 4.44 6.65 -5.22
CA ASN A 66 3.37 6.04 -6.01
C ASN A 66 3.84 5.16 -7.16
N ASP A 67 4.90 5.54 -7.85
CA ASP A 67 5.43 4.81 -8.99
C ASP A 67 6.91 4.52 -8.79
N MET A 68 7.31 3.31 -9.08
CA MET A 68 8.69 2.87 -8.96
C MET A 68 9.13 2.11 -10.22
N ALA A 69 10.34 2.40 -10.69
CA ALA A 69 10.94 1.69 -11.82
C ALA A 69 12.45 1.56 -11.66
N PHE A 70 13.00 0.40 -12.00
CA PHE A 70 14.45 0.16 -12.04
C PHE A 70 15.01 0.43 -13.43
N ASP A 71 16.18 1.08 -13.51
CA ASP A 71 16.98 1.08 -14.73
C ASP A 71 17.88 -0.17 -14.81
N ASP A 72 18.49 -0.40 -15.97
CA ASP A 72 19.38 -1.55 -16.21
C ASP A 72 20.68 -1.52 -15.34
N LYS A 73 20.94 -0.42 -14.65
CA LYS A 73 22.06 -0.26 -13.71
C LYS A 73 21.66 -0.56 -12.26
N GLY A 74 20.40 -0.92 -12.03
CA GLY A 74 19.84 -1.20 -10.72
C GLY A 74 19.53 0.07 -9.90
N ASN A 75 19.46 1.26 -10.51
CA ASN A 75 18.98 2.44 -9.81
C ASN A 75 17.45 2.41 -9.80
N LEU A 76 16.87 2.70 -8.64
CA LEU A 76 15.43 2.83 -8.45
C LEU A 76 15.01 4.28 -8.61
N PHE A 77 14.12 4.53 -9.54
CA PHE A 77 13.42 5.81 -9.68
C PHE A 77 12.09 5.72 -8.96
N VAL A 78 11.82 6.71 -8.13
CA VAL A 78 10.61 6.77 -7.30
C VAL A 78 9.97 8.13 -7.48
N ARG A 79 8.72 8.14 -7.88
CA ARG A 79 7.94 9.37 -7.86
C ARG A 79 7.36 9.57 -6.46
N ASP A 80 7.59 10.75 -5.90
CA ASP A 80 7.09 11.22 -4.62
C ASP A 80 6.49 12.61 -4.80
N GLY A 81 5.18 12.64 -4.98
CA GLY A 81 4.47 13.88 -5.33
C GLY A 81 5.04 14.53 -6.59
N ASN A 82 5.53 15.77 -6.45
CA ASN A 82 6.08 16.59 -7.54
C ASN A 82 7.59 16.38 -7.79
N THR A 83 8.18 15.34 -7.21
CA THR A 83 9.62 15.04 -7.26
C THR A 83 9.84 13.61 -7.69
N ILE A 84 10.85 13.37 -8.52
CA ILE A 84 11.39 12.06 -8.81
C ILE A 84 12.73 11.93 -8.07
N PHE A 85 12.80 10.98 -7.17
CA PHE A 85 14.05 10.59 -6.53
C PHE A 85 14.68 9.45 -7.29
N LYS A 86 16.01 9.45 -7.32
CA LYS A 86 16.84 8.34 -7.78
C LYS A 86 17.61 7.77 -6.59
N PHE A 87 17.52 6.47 -6.41
CA PHE A 87 18.28 5.73 -5.42
C PHE A 87 19.29 4.83 -6.14
N THR A 88 20.54 4.84 -5.71
CA THR A 88 21.52 3.86 -6.18
C THR A 88 21.20 2.47 -5.61
N PRO A 89 21.80 1.38 -6.14
CA PRO A 89 21.65 0.04 -5.56
C PRO A 89 22.02 -0.05 -4.08
N GLU A 90 22.89 0.85 -3.59
CA GLU A 90 23.33 0.97 -2.19
C GLU A 90 22.36 1.82 -1.34
N GLY A 91 21.30 2.40 -1.95
CA GLY A 91 20.30 3.21 -1.27
C GLY A 91 20.62 4.69 -1.14
N VAL A 92 21.63 5.20 -1.86
CA VAL A 92 21.93 6.63 -1.85
C VAL A 92 20.86 7.40 -2.59
N LYS A 93 20.10 8.25 -1.87
CA LYS A 93 19.02 9.11 -2.39
C LYS A 93 19.59 10.36 -3.04
N SER A 94 19.08 10.71 -4.21
CA SER A 94 19.31 12.01 -4.89
C SER A 94 18.03 12.46 -5.57
N THR A 95 17.83 13.78 -5.68
CA THR A 95 16.77 14.35 -6.50
C THR A 95 17.14 14.21 -7.97
N PHE A 96 16.36 13.47 -8.74
CA PHE A 96 16.56 13.31 -10.18
C PHE A 96 15.83 14.42 -10.97
N ALA A 97 14.59 14.72 -10.60
CA ALA A 97 13.79 15.79 -11.17
C ALA A 97 12.84 16.37 -10.13
N SER A 98 12.53 17.67 -10.21
CA SER A 98 11.57 18.35 -9.35
C SER A 98 10.79 19.36 -10.18
N GLY A 99 9.68 19.90 -9.62
CA GLY A 99 8.84 20.86 -10.33
C GLY A 99 8.25 20.26 -11.61
N ILE A 100 7.78 19.02 -11.53
CA ILE A 100 7.16 18.33 -12.68
C ILE A 100 5.79 18.95 -12.96
N VAL A 101 5.14 19.48 -11.92
CA VAL A 101 3.84 20.16 -11.96
C VAL A 101 4.02 21.66 -11.85
N PRO A 102 3.21 22.46 -12.54
CA PRO A 102 3.15 23.91 -12.34
C PRO A 102 2.75 24.26 -10.89
N GLU A 103 3.43 25.28 -10.29
CA GLU A 103 3.16 25.77 -8.92
C GLU A 103 1.74 26.34 -8.72
N THR A 104 1.01 26.58 -9.79
CA THR A 104 -0.36 27.14 -9.76
C THR A 104 -1.45 26.11 -9.48
N TYR A 105 -1.08 24.87 -9.22
CA TYR A 105 -2.05 23.80 -9.02
C TYR A 105 -2.43 23.64 -7.54
N ASP A 106 -3.75 23.46 -7.26
CA ASP A 106 -4.29 23.27 -5.93
C ASP A 106 -3.77 21.97 -5.29
N PRO A 107 -3.06 22.03 -4.15
CA PRO A 107 -2.48 20.85 -3.51
C PRO A 107 -3.52 19.83 -3.01
N TYR A 108 -4.79 20.20 -2.88
CA TYR A 108 -5.85 19.29 -2.43
C TYR A 108 -6.32 18.29 -3.49
N HIS A 109 -5.91 18.45 -4.77
CA HIS A 109 -6.26 17.57 -5.87
C HIS A 109 -5.05 16.83 -6.48
N VAL A 110 -3.90 16.83 -5.79
CA VAL A 110 -2.61 16.33 -6.32
C VAL A 110 -2.59 14.82 -6.57
N ALA A 111 -3.37 14.03 -5.83
CA ALA A 111 -3.35 12.57 -5.92
C ALA A 111 -3.83 12.00 -7.28
N GLU A 112 -4.63 12.77 -8.03
CA GLU A 112 -5.20 12.33 -9.30
C GLU A 112 -4.42 12.80 -10.55
N VAL A 113 -3.39 13.65 -10.35
CA VAL A 113 -2.77 14.43 -11.42
C VAL A 113 -1.62 13.70 -12.10
N PHE A 114 -1.08 12.64 -11.49
CA PHE A 114 0.11 11.93 -11.98
C PHE A 114 -0.09 10.45 -12.02
N THR A 115 0.17 9.90 -13.20
CA THR A 115 0.00 8.48 -13.40
C THR A 115 0.98 7.98 -14.44
N GLY A 116 2.12 7.51 -13.97
CA GLY A 116 2.98 6.65 -14.74
C GLY A 116 4.40 7.17 -14.94
N LEU A 117 5.34 6.33 -14.52
CA LEU A 117 6.71 6.31 -14.95
C LEU A 117 6.92 5.16 -15.93
N ALA A 118 7.68 5.39 -16.98
CA ALA A 118 8.11 4.31 -17.88
C ALA A 118 9.57 4.51 -18.25
N LEU A 119 10.36 3.45 -18.20
CA LEU A 119 11.76 3.43 -18.61
C LEU A 119 11.92 2.66 -19.90
N ASP A 120 12.65 3.22 -20.87
CA ASP A 120 13.09 2.47 -22.03
C ASP A 120 14.44 1.76 -21.76
N ARG A 121 14.82 0.85 -22.65
CA ARG A 121 16.10 0.13 -22.55
C ARG A 121 17.35 1.01 -22.64
N SER A 122 17.22 2.24 -23.14
CA SER A 122 18.30 3.23 -23.16
C SER A 122 18.43 3.99 -21.83
N GLY A 123 17.57 3.69 -20.87
CA GLY A 123 17.51 4.34 -19.56
C GLY A 123 16.86 5.72 -19.61
N ASN A 124 16.13 6.08 -20.68
CA ASN A 124 15.33 7.29 -20.66
C ASN A 124 14.06 7.07 -19.84
N LEU A 125 13.79 8.00 -18.93
CA LEU A 125 12.59 8.02 -18.11
C LEU A 125 11.52 8.89 -18.75
N PHE A 126 10.36 8.32 -19.02
CA PHE A 126 9.17 9.03 -19.44
C PHE A 126 8.26 9.26 -18.26
N VAL A 127 7.74 10.47 -18.16
CA VAL A 127 6.87 10.91 -17.06
C VAL A 127 5.59 11.49 -17.64
N ALA A 128 4.45 10.94 -17.27
CA ALA A 128 3.16 11.50 -17.60
C ALA A 128 2.93 12.78 -16.78
N GLU A 129 2.72 13.90 -17.43
CA GLU A 129 2.35 15.17 -16.81
C GLU A 129 0.97 15.56 -17.33
N HIS A 130 -0.03 15.23 -16.51
CA HIS A 130 -1.44 15.30 -16.91
C HIS A 130 -1.94 16.75 -17.02
N VAL A 131 -1.49 17.65 -16.15
CA VAL A 131 -1.98 19.06 -16.10
C VAL A 131 -1.65 19.81 -17.36
N SER A 132 -0.41 19.72 -17.85
CA SER A 132 -0.03 20.36 -19.14
C SER A 132 -0.41 19.51 -20.34
N GLY A 133 -0.92 18.30 -20.11
CA GLY A 133 -1.18 17.35 -21.19
C GLY A 133 0.09 16.93 -21.92
N SER A 134 1.20 16.77 -21.20
CA SER A 134 2.52 16.51 -21.79
C SER A 134 3.12 15.21 -21.29
N ILE A 135 4.01 14.63 -22.10
CA ILE A 135 4.91 13.56 -21.69
C ILE A 135 6.32 14.17 -21.65
N LEU A 136 6.90 14.12 -20.47
CA LEU A 136 8.28 14.54 -20.27
C LEU A 136 9.22 13.37 -20.50
N LYS A 137 10.38 13.62 -21.12
CA LYS A 137 11.48 12.65 -21.26
C LYS A 137 12.70 13.19 -20.53
N PHE A 138 13.29 12.32 -19.71
CA PHE A 138 14.56 12.56 -19.04
C PHE A 138 15.57 11.53 -19.57
N THR A 139 16.72 12.01 -20.02
CA THR A 139 17.84 11.13 -20.37
C THR A 139 18.52 10.62 -19.08
N PRO A 140 19.35 9.54 -19.16
CA PRO A 140 20.03 8.98 -17.98
C PRO A 140 20.88 9.96 -17.21
N ASP A 141 21.37 11.03 -17.85
CA ASP A 141 22.12 12.15 -17.25
C ASP A 141 21.20 13.25 -16.68
N GLY A 142 19.88 13.06 -16.69
CA GLY A 142 18.89 13.95 -16.09
C GLY A 142 18.44 15.12 -16.98
N LYS A 143 18.84 15.17 -18.28
CA LYS A 143 18.40 16.24 -19.17
C LYS A 143 16.91 16.09 -19.51
N LYS A 144 16.11 17.10 -19.12
CA LYS A 144 14.67 17.17 -19.36
C LYS A 144 14.35 17.68 -20.76
N SER A 145 13.38 17.09 -21.41
CA SER A 145 12.75 17.56 -22.64
C SER A 145 11.27 17.20 -22.68
N THR A 146 10.44 17.92 -23.43
CA THR A 146 9.08 17.52 -23.74
C THR A 146 9.13 16.52 -24.89
N PHE A 147 8.64 15.30 -24.63
CA PHE A 147 8.57 14.25 -25.64
C PHE A 147 7.32 14.38 -26.52
N ALA A 148 6.18 14.67 -25.90
CA ALA A 148 4.90 14.90 -26.56
C ALA A 148 4.05 15.90 -25.77
N SER A 149 3.12 16.57 -26.43
CA SER A 149 2.15 17.48 -25.83
C SER A 149 0.76 17.29 -26.43
N GLY A 150 -0.27 17.77 -25.74
CA GLY A 150 -1.67 17.65 -26.16
C GLY A 150 -2.20 16.22 -26.11
N VAL A 151 -1.83 15.43 -25.09
CA VAL A 151 -2.20 14.02 -24.97
C VAL A 151 -2.87 13.64 -23.67
N SER A 152 -2.90 14.50 -22.64
CA SER A 152 -3.46 14.20 -21.30
C SER A 152 -3.13 12.76 -20.83
N PRO A 153 -1.84 12.44 -20.65
CA PRO A 153 -1.40 11.07 -20.46
C PRO A 153 -1.83 10.55 -19.09
N TYR A 154 -2.33 9.29 -19.04
CA TYR A 154 -2.73 8.66 -17.79
C TYR A 154 -1.82 7.47 -17.44
N LYS A 155 -1.81 6.39 -18.21
CA LYS A 155 -0.92 5.24 -18.03
C LYS A 155 0.03 5.11 -19.21
N MET A 156 1.22 4.58 -18.93
CA MET A 156 2.25 4.38 -19.95
C MET A 156 2.87 2.99 -19.85
N ALA A 157 3.24 2.44 -20.99
CA ALA A 157 4.02 1.21 -21.12
C ALA A 157 5.00 1.35 -22.28
N VAL A 158 6.18 0.72 -22.17
CA VAL A 158 7.21 0.74 -23.21
C VAL A 158 7.44 -0.68 -23.71
N ASP A 159 7.50 -0.88 -25.03
CA ASP A 159 7.87 -2.17 -25.62
C ASP A 159 9.39 -2.34 -25.74
N GLY A 160 9.80 -3.56 -26.12
CA GLY A 160 11.21 -3.88 -26.31
C GLY A 160 11.90 -3.09 -27.44
N ALA A 161 11.15 -2.47 -28.36
CA ALA A 161 11.63 -1.61 -29.42
C ALA A 161 11.69 -0.13 -29.04
N GLY A 162 11.27 0.20 -27.81
CA GLY A 162 11.25 1.59 -27.29
C GLY A 162 10.02 2.38 -27.71
N ASN A 163 8.97 1.73 -28.26
CA ASN A 163 7.72 2.43 -28.50
C ASN A 163 7.00 2.65 -27.18
N LEU A 164 6.51 3.88 -26.97
CA LEU A 164 5.73 4.27 -25.79
C LEU A 164 4.24 4.18 -26.11
N PHE A 165 3.50 3.38 -25.37
CA PHE A 165 2.04 3.33 -25.36
C PHE A 165 1.51 4.19 -24.24
N VAL A 166 0.51 5.01 -24.54
CA VAL A 166 -0.02 6.01 -23.61
C VAL A 166 -1.55 5.98 -23.66
N THR A 167 -2.18 5.82 -22.52
CA THR A 167 -3.63 6.04 -22.41
C THR A 167 -3.92 7.52 -22.19
N GLN A 168 -5.00 7.99 -22.78
CA GLN A 168 -5.54 9.31 -22.55
C GLN A 168 -6.82 9.17 -21.73
N ASP A 169 -6.83 9.74 -20.53
CA ASP A 169 -8.03 9.85 -19.72
C ASP A 169 -8.77 11.17 -20.01
N VAL A 170 -10.10 11.08 -19.99
CA VAL A 170 -10.99 12.22 -20.19
C VAL A 170 -11.88 12.49 -18.98
N SER A 171 -11.90 11.60 -17.99
CA SER A 171 -12.80 11.65 -16.85
C SER A 171 -12.38 12.68 -15.78
N SER A 172 -11.09 12.95 -15.65
CA SER A 172 -10.51 13.85 -14.64
C SER A 172 -10.15 15.23 -15.15
N ASN A 173 -10.39 15.53 -16.43
CA ASN A 173 -9.92 16.77 -17.04
C ASN A 173 -10.92 17.91 -16.88
N LEU A 174 -10.84 18.64 -15.77
CA LEU A 174 -11.60 19.89 -15.52
C LEU A 174 -11.24 21.00 -16.53
N PHE A 175 -10.15 20.86 -17.28
CA PHE A 175 -9.54 21.88 -18.11
C PHE A 175 -9.52 21.58 -19.61
N VAL A 176 -9.85 20.35 -20.04
CA VAL A 176 -9.91 20.00 -21.47
C VAL A 176 -11.36 20.00 -21.96
N THR A 177 -11.57 20.65 -23.10
CA THR A 177 -12.88 20.76 -23.76
C THR A 177 -13.52 19.39 -24.00
N ARG A 178 -14.84 19.33 -23.82
CA ARG A 178 -15.74 18.15 -23.82
C ARG A 178 -15.67 17.19 -25.02
N ASP A 179 -14.78 17.38 -25.98
CA ASP A 179 -14.76 16.63 -27.24
C ASP A 179 -13.61 15.63 -27.40
N VAL A 180 -12.92 15.30 -26.28
CA VAL A 180 -11.79 14.35 -26.33
C VAL A 180 -12.28 12.95 -25.96
N SER A 181 -12.21 12.02 -26.89
CA SER A 181 -12.53 10.60 -26.62
C SER A 181 -11.33 9.89 -25.97
N PRO A 182 -11.57 9.02 -24.97
CA PRO A 182 -10.52 8.19 -24.42
C PRO A 182 -9.83 7.42 -25.55
N SER A 183 -8.50 7.38 -25.50
CA SER A 183 -7.71 6.84 -26.60
C SER A 183 -6.42 6.21 -26.11
N ILE A 184 -5.90 5.25 -26.86
CA ILE A 184 -4.55 4.72 -26.71
C ILE A 184 -3.70 5.25 -27.85
N PHE A 185 -2.60 5.93 -27.51
CA PHE A 185 -1.61 6.38 -28.48
C PHE A 185 -0.37 5.50 -28.43
N ARG A 186 0.27 5.34 -29.58
CA ARG A 186 1.62 4.79 -29.71
C ARG A 186 2.55 5.89 -30.22
N PHE A 187 3.69 6.04 -29.58
CA PHE A 187 4.78 6.89 -29.99
C PHE A 187 5.99 6.04 -30.35
N THR A 188 6.64 6.29 -31.48
CA THR A 188 7.95 5.70 -31.78
C THR A 188 9.02 6.32 -30.89
N PRO A 189 10.23 5.73 -30.76
CA PRO A 189 11.34 6.33 -30.03
C PRO A 189 11.69 7.76 -30.45
N GLU A 190 11.43 8.10 -31.73
CA GLU A 190 11.62 9.44 -32.30
C GLU A 190 10.46 10.40 -32.03
N GLY A 191 9.40 9.93 -31.34
CA GLY A 191 8.24 10.75 -30.95
C GLY A 191 7.12 10.80 -32.00
N LYS A 192 7.12 9.98 -33.04
CA LYS A 192 6.02 9.94 -34.02
C LYS A 192 4.79 9.32 -33.39
N LYS A 193 3.72 10.12 -33.26
CA LYS A 193 2.42 9.71 -32.68
C LYS A 193 1.56 8.97 -33.70
N SER A 194 0.90 7.92 -33.27
CA SER A 194 -0.21 7.26 -33.96
C SER A 194 -1.31 6.89 -32.95
N THR A 195 -2.59 6.97 -33.37
CA THR A 195 -3.71 6.47 -32.56
C THR A 195 -3.83 4.97 -32.76
N LEU A 196 -3.73 4.21 -31.70
CA LEU A 196 -3.87 2.76 -31.70
C LEU A 196 -5.34 2.36 -31.54
N ALA A 197 -6.06 3.06 -30.64
CA ALA A 197 -7.49 2.86 -30.41
C ALA A 197 -8.14 4.13 -29.92
N SER A 198 -9.46 4.27 -30.18
CA SER A 198 -10.32 5.31 -29.64
C SER A 198 -11.54 4.67 -28.95
N GLY A 199 -12.12 5.34 -27.96
CA GLY A 199 -13.27 4.84 -27.20
C GLY A 199 -12.90 3.71 -26.23
N VAL A 200 -11.64 3.65 -25.76
CA VAL A 200 -11.15 2.74 -24.73
C VAL A 200 -10.33 3.52 -23.71
N SER A 201 -10.60 3.28 -22.44
CA SER A 201 -9.91 3.93 -21.30
C SER A 201 -9.33 2.87 -20.36
N PRO A 202 -8.25 2.20 -20.77
CA PRO A 202 -7.71 1.12 -19.96
C PRO A 202 -6.97 1.68 -18.74
N ASP A 203 -7.27 1.11 -17.57
CA ASP A 203 -6.60 1.42 -16.32
C ASP A 203 -5.25 0.72 -16.19
N LYS A 204 -5.08 -0.41 -16.89
CA LYS A 204 -3.85 -1.21 -16.85
C LYS A 204 -3.46 -1.67 -18.25
N MET A 205 -2.16 -1.73 -18.47
CA MET A 205 -1.57 -2.15 -19.74
C MET A 205 -0.31 -2.98 -19.52
N ALA A 206 -0.12 -3.97 -20.38
CA ALA A 206 1.13 -4.75 -20.47
C ALA A 206 1.49 -5.00 -21.93
N VAL A 207 2.78 -5.13 -22.21
CA VAL A 207 3.29 -5.42 -23.56
C VAL A 207 3.99 -6.77 -23.56
N ASP A 208 3.65 -7.65 -24.50
CA ASP A 208 4.31 -8.94 -24.65
C ASP A 208 5.66 -8.82 -25.40
N GLY A 209 6.44 -9.91 -25.43
CA GLY A 209 7.74 -9.95 -26.11
C GLY A 209 7.68 -9.73 -27.62
N ALA A 210 6.50 -9.85 -28.24
CA ALA A 210 6.26 -9.61 -29.68
C ALA A 210 5.81 -8.16 -29.95
N GLY A 211 5.69 -7.32 -28.92
CA GLY A 211 5.24 -5.94 -29.04
C GLY A 211 3.72 -5.78 -29.13
N ASN A 212 2.93 -6.81 -28.80
CA ASN A 212 1.49 -6.65 -28.69
C ASN A 212 1.15 -5.98 -27.36
N LEU A 213 0.28 -4.96 -27.41
CA LEU A 213 -0.26 -4.32 -26.23
C LEU A 213 -1.51 -5.05 -25.75
N PHE A 214 -1.56 -5.38 -24.48
CA PHE A 214 -2.76 -5.85 -23.77
C PHE A 214 -3.24 -4.73 -22.86
N ALA A 215 -4.52 -4.39 -22.98
CA ALA A 215 -5.12 -3.26 -22.29
C ALA A 215 -6.43 -3.71 -21.62
N ALA A 216 -6.51 -3.53 -20.30
CA ALA A 216 -7.67 -3.85 -19.50
C ALA A 216 -8.60 -2.64 -19.44
N ASP A 217 -9.82 -2.80 -19.93
CA ASP A 217 -10.86 -1.78 -19.93
C ASP A 217 -12.18 -2.43 -19.45
N ALA A 218 -12.69 -1.94 -18.32
CA ALA A 218 -13.83 -2.52 -17.64
C ALA A 218 -13.66 -4.04 -17.43
N ASN A 219 -14.57 -4.85 -17.96
CA ASN A 219 -14.59 -6.32 -17.82
C ASN A 219 -13.93 -7.06 -19.00
N THR A 220 -13.04 -6.38 -19.75
CA THR A 220 -12.47 -6.88 -21.00
C THR A 220 -10.99 -6.59 -21.08
N ILE A 221 -10.22 -7.55 -21.59
CA ILE A 221 -8.85 -7.32 -22.03
C ILE A 221 -8.84 -7.31 -23.56
N PHE A 222 -8.34 -6.22 -24.13
CA PHE A 222 -8.10 -6.08 -25.56
C PHE A 222 -6.62 -6.37 -25.86
N LYS A 223 -6.37 -6.99 -27.02
CA LYS A 223 -5.04 -7.16 -27.59
C LYS A 223 -4.91 -6.31 -28.83
N PHE A 224 -3.87 -5.50 -28.89
CA PHE A 224 -3.48 -4.70 -30.06
C PHE A 224 -2.16 -5.20 -30.61
N THR A 225 -2.14 -5.59 -31.87
CA THR A 225 -0.92 -6.01 -32.55
C THR A 225 -0.07 -4.80 -32.97
N PRO A 226 1.25 -4.95 -33.24
CA PRO A 226 2.11 -3.84 -33.66
C PRO A 226 1.64 -3.11 -34.93
N ASP A 227 0.90 -3.77 -35.80
CA ASP A 227 0.26 -3.21 -37.01
C ASP A 227 -1.08 -2.50 -36.70
N GLY A 228 -1.51 -2.46 -35.41
CA GLY A 228 -2.69 -1.72 -34.94
C GLY A 228 -4.01 -2.51 -34.97
N LYS A 229 -3.99 -3.82 -35.26
CA LYS A 229 -5.21 -4.62 -35.23
C LYS A 229 -5.68 -4.86 -33.80
N LYS A 230 -6.93 -4.46 -33.50
CA LYS A 230 -7.61 -4.71 -32.23
C LYS A 230 -8.34 -6.04 -32.22
N ASN A 231 -8.15 -6.84 -31.18
CA ASN A 231 -8.89 -8.07 -30.92
C ASN A 231 -9.35 -8.07 -29.45
N THR A 232 -10.50 -8.66 -29.17
CA THR A 232 -10.89 -9.00 -27.82
C THR A 232 -10.10 -10.25 -27.39
N PHE A 233 -9.35 -10.14 -26.32
CA PHE A 233 -8.53 -11.25 -25.80
C PHE A 233 -9.26 -12.05 -24.73
N ALA A 234 -9.88 -11.35 -23.75
CA ALA A 234 -10.69 -11.98 -22.69
C ALA A 234 -11.84 -11.08 -22.27
N THR A 235 -12.93 -11.68 -21.81
CA THR A 235 -14.13 -11.00 -21.30
C THR A 235 -14.67 -11.68 -20.06
N GLY A 236 -15.54 -10.98 -19.32
CA GLY A 236 -16.21 -11.55 -18.14
C GLY A 236 -15.26 -11.76 -16.96
N ILE A 237 -14.28 -10.86 -16.81
CA ILE A 237 -13.36 -10.78 -15.70
C ILE A 237 -13.34 -9.34 -15.21
N ASN A 238 -12.94 -9.11 -13.97
CA ASN A 238 -12.68 -7.76 -13.45
C ASN A 238 -11.15 -7.55 -13.38
N PRO A 239 -10.49 -7.19 -14.51
CA PRO A 239 -9.04 -7.20 -14.56
C PRO A 239 -8.45 -6.04 -13.73
N GLY A 240 -7.63 -6.39 -12.76
CA GLY A 240 -6.76 -5.46 -12.06
C GLY A 240 -5.45 -5.27 -12.81
N ASP A 241 -4.33 -5.75 -12.28
CA ASP A 241 -3.03 -5.64 -12.93
C ASP A 241 -2.73 -6.77 -13.91
N LEU A 242 -1.83 -6.51 -14.87
CA LEU A 242 -1.43 -7.43 -15.93
C LEU A 242 0.08 -7.53 -16.03
N VAL A 243 0.62 -8.74 -16.04
CA VAL A 243 2.06 -8.96 -16.24
C VAL A 243 2.33 -10.23 -17.06
N PHE A 244 3.38 -10.22 -17.87
CA PHE A 244 3.83 -11.39 -18.61
C PHE A 244 4.96 -12.13 -17.90
N ASP A 245 4.90 -13.47 -17.88
CA ASP A 245 6.07 -14.27 -17.56
C ASP A 245 7.01 -14.39 -18.80
N ARG A 246 8.19 -14.96 -18.57
CA ARG A 246 9.18 -15.15 -19.66
C ARG A 246 8.73 -16.13 -20.75
N ALA A 247 7.74 -16.97 -20.47
CA ALA A 247 7.16 -17.90 -21.44
C ALA A 247 6.03 -17.25 -22.29
N GLY A 248 5.72 -15.97 -22.01
CA GLY A 248 4.67 -15.22 -22.69
C GLY A 248 3.26 -15.51 -22.16
N ASN A 249 3.12 -16.16 -21.00
CA ASN A 249 1.82 -16.27 -20.36
C ASN A 249 1.45 -14.93 -19.69
N LEU A 250 0.21 -14.49 -19.85
CA LEU A 250 -0.33 -13.32 -19.19
C LEU A 250 -0.94 -13.72 -17.85
N PHE A 251 -0.50 -13.07 -16.78
CA PHE A 251 -1.11 -13.17 -15.46
C PHE A 251 -1.92 -11.90 -15.19
N VAL A 252 -3.11 -12.08 -14.63
CA VAL A 252 -4.08 -11.01 -14.41
C VAL A 252 -4.65 -11.16 -13.02
N THR A 253 -4.61 -10.10 -12.20
CA THR A 253 -5.39 -10.08 -10.97
C THR A 253 -6.86 -9.87 -11.30
N ASP A 254 -7.74 -10.58 -10.61
CA ASP A 254 -9.20 -10.47 -10.72
C ASP A 254 -9.80 -10.22 -9.33
N PRO A 255 -9.88 -8.92 -8.89
CA PRO A 255 -10.47 -8.56 -7.61
C PRO A 255 -11.94 -9.00 -7.44
N GLY A 256 -12.67 -9.18 -8.55
CA GLY A 256 -14.05 -9.63 -8.50
C GLY A 256 -14.21 -11.10 -8.09
N SER A 257 -13.17 -11.91 -8.24
CA SER A 257 -13.16 -13.33 -7.86
C SER A 257 -12.06 -13.68 -6.85
N ASP A 258 -11.39 -12.69 -6.25
CA ASP A 258 -10.27 -12.88 -5.31
C ASP A 258 -9.20 -13.86 -5.84
N SER A 259 -8.87 -13.73 -7.14
CA SER A 259 -8.03 -14.69 -7.82
C SER A 259 -6.97 -14.06 -8.73
N ILE A 260 -6.00 -14.88 -9.10
CA ILE A 260 -5.06 -14.61 -10.19
C ILE A 260 -5.38 -15.56 -11.34
N LEU A 261 -5.64 -15.00 -12.50
CA LEU A 261 -5.88 -15.73 -13.73
C LEU A 261 -4.59 -15.83 -14.53
N LYS A 262 -4.41 -16.94 -15.23
CA LYS A 262 -3.31 -17.17 -16.17
C LYS A 262 -3.88 -17.46 -17.56
N PHE A 263 -3.35 -16.78 -18.55
CA PHE A 263 -3.65 -17.01 -19.96
C PHE A 263 -2.37 -17.43 -20.69
N THR A 264 -2.43 -18.52 -21.42
CA THR A 264 -1.33 -18.94 -22.30
C THR A 264 -1.27 -18.05 -23.55
N PRO A 265 -0.15 -18.03 -24.31
CA PRO A 265 -0.02 -17.21 -25.53
C PRO A 265 -1.12 -17.47 -26.58
N ASP A 266 -1.70 -18.68 -26.62
CA ASP A 266 -2.83 -19.05 -27.45
C ASP A 266 -4.20 -18.65 -26.85
N GLY A 267 -4.23 -17.97 -25.68
CA GLY A 267 -5.42 -17.42 -25.06
C GLY A 267 -6.20 -18.39 -24.15
N LYS A 268 -5.66 -19.58 -23.85
CA LYS A 268 -6.32 -20.51 -22.94
C LYS A 268 -6.27 -20.00 -21.49
N LYS A 269 -7.45 -19.76 -20.90
CA LYS A 269 -7.63 -19.28 -19.51
C LYS A 269 -7.53 -20.44 -18.51
N SER A 270 -6.84 -20.19 -17.40
CA SER A 270 -6.86 -21.01 -16.18
C SER A 270 -6.79 -20.12 -14.94
N THR A 271 -7.25 -20.63 -13.80
CA THR A 271 -7.02 -19.96 -12.51
C THR A 271 -5.64 -20.41 -11.98
N PHE A 272 -4.77 -19.44 -11.70
CA PHE A 272 -3.43 -19.69 -11.14
C PHE A 272 -3.48 -19.79 -9.62
N ALA A 273 -4.18 -18.86 -8.96
CA ALA A 273 -4.34 -18.83 -7.50
C ALA A 273 -5.70 -18.24 -7.12
N THR A 274 -6.20 -18.61 -5.93
CA THR A 274 -7.46 -18.11 -5.34
C THR A 274 -7.23 -17.70 -3.88
N GLY A 275 -8.21 -17.01 -3.29
CA GLY A 275 -8.17 -16.60 -1.90
C GLY A 275 -7.14 -15.51 -1.63
N ILE A 276 -7.00 -14.58 -2.56
CA ILE A 276 -6.22 -13.34 -2.42
C ILE A 276 -7.25 -12.21 -2.44
N SER A 277 -7.64 -11.73 -1.26
CA SER A 277 -8.65 -10.67 -1.19
C SER A 277 -8.13 -9.39 -1.83
N TYR A 278 -8.91 -8.85 -2.78
CA TYR A 278 -8.58 -7.65 -3.55
C TYR A 278 -7.16 -7.66 -4.12
N PRO A 279 -6.80 -8.64 -4.98
CA PRO A 279 -5.48 -8.71 -5.55
C PRO A 279 -5.20 -7.47 -6.39
N GLY A 280 -4.07 -6.81 -6.11
CA GLY A 280 -3.62 -5.55 -6.74
C GLY A 280 -2.49 -5.77 -7.73
N ASP A 281 -1.34 -5.15 -7.46
CA ASP A 281 -0.18 -5.16 -8.36
C ASP A 281 0.48 -6.53 -8.45
N LEU A 282 1.02 -6.82 -9.63
CA LEU A 282 1.74 -8.04 -10.00
C LEU A 282 3.15 -7.71 -10.47
N VAL A 283 4.15 -8.46 -10.04
CA VAL A 283 5.50 -8.37 -10.60
C VAL A 283 6.23 -9.71 -10.57
N PHE A 284 6.96 -10.03 -11.62
CA PHE A 284 7.85 -11.20 -11.67
C PHE A 284 9.29 -10.83 -11.34
N ASP A 285 9.98 -11.68 -10.57
CA ASP A 285 11.44 -11.60 -10.47
C ASP A 285 12.13 -12.37 -11.61
N GLY A 286 13.46 -12.21 -11.65
CA GLY A 286 14.31 -12.90 -12.62
C GLY A 286 14.31 -14.43 -12.51
N ALA A 287 13.90 -15.00 -11.39
CA ALA A 287 13.78 -16.44 -11.14
C ALA A 287 12.39 -16.98 -11.52
N GLY A 288 11.44 -16.11 -11.91
CA GLY A 288 10.07 -16.47 -12.27
C GLY A 288 9.14 -16.60 -11.07
N ASN A 289 9.52 -16.06 -9.89
CA ASN A 289 8.57 -15.92 -8.80
C ASN A 289 7.65 -14.74 -9.06
N LEU A 290 6.35 -14.94 -8.82
CA LEU A 290 5.33 -13.90 -8.92
C LEU A 290 5.06 -13.30 -7.54
N PHE A 291 5.16 -11.97 -7.43
CA PHE A 291 4.74 -11.23 -6.25
C PHE A 291 3.43 -10.53 -6.52
N VAL A 292 2.54 -10.55 -5.54
CA VAL A 292 1.18 -10.04 -5.64
C VAL A 292 0.83 -9.27 -4.38
N SER A 293 0.37 -8.04 -4.52
CA SER A 293 -0.24 -7.31 -3.40
C SER A 293 -1.73 -7.68 -3.27
N GLY A 294 -2.24 -7.74 -2.05
CA GLY A 294 -3.66 -7.98 -1.80
C GLY A 294 -4.02 -7.78 -0.33
N SER A 295 -4.98 -6.88 -0.04
CA SER A 295 -5.48 -6.58 1.31
C SER A 295 -4.39 -6.45 2.39
N GLY A 296 -3.33 -5.67 2.10
CA GLY A 296 -2.21 -5.41 3.02
C GLY A 296 -1.20 -6.53 3.13
N LEU A 297 -1.34 -7.57 2.33
CA LEU A 297 -0.42 -8.68 2.24
C LEU A 297 0.41 -8.59 0.95
N ILE A 298 1.62 -9.09 1.01
CA ILE A 298 2.39 -9.40 -0.20
C ILE A 298 2.61 -10.90 -0.26
N PHE A 299 2.07 -11.51 -1.29
CA PHE A 299 2.24 -12.94 -1.55
C PHE A 299 3.36 -13.16 -2.55
N LYS A 300 4.13 -14.22 -2.33
CA LYS A 300 5.10 -14.74 -3.29
C LYS A 300 4.64 -16.11 -3.76
N PHE A 301 4.59 -16.31 -5.05
CA PHE A 301 4.38 -17.61 -5.68
C PHE A 301 5.65 -18.02 -6.40
N THR A 302 6.13 -19.20 -6.10
CA THR A 302 7.23 -19.82 -6.88
C THR A 302 6.71 -20.31 -8.23
N PRO A 303 7.59 -20.59 -9.21
CA PRO A 303 7.16 -21.09 -10.53
C PRO A 303 6.31 -22.35 -10.51
N ASP A 304 6.44 -23.18 -9.48
CA ASP A 304 5.62 -24.39 -9.26
C ASP A 304 4.27 -24.07 -8.58
N GLY A 305 3.97 -22.79 -8.28
CA GLY A 305 2.73 -22.34 -7.67
C GLY A 305 2.70 -22.39 -6.14
N THR A 306 3.83 -22.70 -5.48
CA THR A 306 3.89 -22.67 -4.02
C THR A 306 3.75 -21.25 -3.49
N ARG A 307 2.73 -21.00 -2.66
CA ARG A 307 2.42 -19.70 -2.06
C ARG A 307 3.17 -19.51 -0.74
N SER A 308 3.71 -18.30 -0.53
CA SER A 308 4.20 -17.82 0.75
C SER A 308 3.83 -16.34 0.94
N THR A 309 3.68 -15.90 2.18
CA THR A 309 3.41 -14.48 2.51
C THR A 309 4.71 -13.82 2.94
N LEU A 310 5.06 -12.68 2.34
CA LEU A 310 6.30 -11.94 2.63
C LEU A 310 6.08 -10.84 3.66
N VAL A 311 4.97 -10.13 3.57
CA VAL A 311 4.59 -9.03 4.47
C VAL A 311 3.22 -9.34 5.01
N SER A 312 3.12 -9.35 6.31
CA SER A 312 1.85 -9.34 6.99
C SER A 312 2.04 -8.96 8.45
N ASP A 313 1.51 -7.82 8.84
CA ASP A 313 1.18 -7.53 10.23
C ASP A 313 0.00 -8.38 10.68
N GLN A 314 -0.61 -9.04 9.74
CA GLN A 314 -1.84 -9.80 9.88
C GLN A 314 -1.56 -11.29 10.14
N VAL A 315 -0.30 -11.73 10.00
CA VAL A 315 0.11 -13.09 10.36
C VAL A 315 0.83 -13.07 11.72
N SER A 316 0.43 -13.96 12.60
CA SER A 316 1.09 -14.11 13.89
C SER A 316 2.59 -14.47 13.75
N PRO A 317 3.47 -14.07 14.68
CA PRO A 317 4.91 -14.35 14.62
C PRO A 317 5.26 -15.81 14.41
N ASP A 318 4.48 -16.74 14.98
CA ASP A 318 4.63 -18.20 14.80
C ASP A 318 4.03 -18.74 13.50
N LYS A 319 3.41 -17.87 12.70
CA LYS A 319 2.77 -18.17 11.41
C LYS A 319 1.60 -19.16 11.48
N GLN A 320 0.95 -19.27 12.63
CA GLN A 320 -0.21 -20.17 12.80
C GLN A 320 -1.54 -19.47 12.53
N TRP A 321 -1.60 -18.15 12.65
CA TRP A 321 -2.82 -17.35 12.59
C TRP A 321 -2.69 -16.21 11.59
N GLU A 322 -3.76 -15.94 10.85
CA GLU A 322 -3.87 -14.82 9.90
C GLU A 322 -5.13 -14.01 10.20
N TYR A 323 -5.03 -12.69 10.15
CA TYR A 323 -6.18 -11.79 10.16
C TYR A 323 -6.58 -11.47 8.72
N HIS A 324 -7.84 -11.61 8.38
CA HIS A 324 -8.38 -11.30 7.07
C HIS A 324 -9.16 -9.99 7.07
N SER A 325 -9.21 -9.32 5.92
CA SER A 325 -9.89 -8.02 5.74
C SER A 325 -11.39 -8.05 6.01
N ASP A 326 -12.00 -9.22 6.02
CA ASP A 326 -13.40 -9.43 6.45
C ASP A 326 -13.53 -9.54 7.98
N ALA A 327 -12.52 -9.07 8.71
CA ALA A 327 -12.45 -9.04 10.17
C ALA A 327 -12.51 -10.44 10.83
N ARG A 328 -11.85 -11.43 10.25
CA ARG A 328 -11.74 -12.77 10.83
C ARG A 328 -10.29 -13.15 11.12
N ILE A 329 -10.08 -13.88 12.23
CA ILE A 329 -8.84 -14.63 12.45
C ILE A 329 -9.05 -16.05 11.91
N VAL A 330 -8.15 -16.49 11.06
CA VAL A 330 -8.16 -17.82 10.48
C VAL A 330 -6.88 -18.58 10.83
N LYS A 331 -6.90 -19.88 10.72
CA LYS A 331 -5.68 -20.68 10.78
C LYS A 331 -4.89 -20.48 9.48
N ALA A 332 -3.61 -20.14 9.60
CA ALA A 332 -2.77 -19.80 8.46
C ALA A 332 -2.80 -20.88 7.35
N GLY A 333 -2.92 -20.41 6.12
CA GLY A 333 -3.03 -21.29 4.96
C GLY A 333 -4.38 -21.99 4.79
N THR A 334 -5.40 -21.60 5.58
CA THR A 334 -6.77 -22.15 5.47
C THR A 334 -7.79 -21.00 5.39
N SER A 335 -9.04 -21.33 5.04
CA SER A 335 -10.18 -20.41 5.15
C SER A 335 -11.00 -20.63 6.43
N GLN A 336 -10.51 -21.48 7.36
CA GLN A 336 -11.23 -21.79 8.58
C GLN A 336 -11.14 -20.64 9.58
N ALA A 337 -12.23 -19.92 9.74
CA ALA A 337 -12.34 -18.87 10.76
C ALA A 337 -12.35 -19.49 12.16
N VAL A 338 -11.46 -18.97 13.04
CA VAL A 338 -11.37 -19.35 14.46
C VAL A 338 -11.87 -18.23 15.37
N LEU A 339 -11.97 -17.01 14.87
CA LEU A 339 -12.54 -15.86 15.57
C LEU A 339 -13.16 -14.91 14.53
N ASP A 340 -14.37 -14.43 14.83
CA ASP A 340 -15.10 -13.45 14.03
C ASP A 340 -15.14 -12.13 14.80
N LEU A 341 -14.50 -11.11 14.22
CA LEU A 341 -14.41 -9.74 14.72
C LEU A 341 -15.34 -8.77 13.96
N SER A 342 -16.06 -9.26 12.94
CA SER A 342 -16.92 -8.44 12.07
C SER A 342 -18.08 -7.74 12.80
N LYS A 343 -18.49 -8.29 13.96
CA LYS A 343 -19.57 -7.72 14.79
C LYS A 343 -19.27 -6.31 15.32
N SER A 344 -17.99 -5.92 15.33
CA SER A 344 -17.56 -4.58 15.73
C SER A 344 -17.70 -3.57 14.58
N GLU A 345 -18.13 -4.00 13.38
CA GLU A 345 -18.18 -3.18 12.15
C GLU A 345 -16.89 -2.36 11.99
N PRO A 346 -15.72 -3.02 12.01
CA PRO A 346 -14.46 -2.31 12.18
C PRO A 346 -14.05 -1.58 10.91
N GLU A 347 -13.82 -0.28 11.02
CA GLU A 347 -13.18 0.54 9.99
C GLU A 347 -11.67 0.59 10.26
N ASN A 348 -10.85 0.58 9.21
CA ASN A 348 -9.39 0.72 9.28
C ASN A 348 -8.72 -0.20 10.33
N ALA A 349 -9.20 -1.43 10.45
CA ALA A 349 -8.79 -2.34 11.50
C ALA A 349 -7.38 -2.89 11.29
N LYS A 350 -6.61 -2.93 12.39
CA LYS A 350 -5.24 -3.48 12.42
C LYS A 350 -5.07 -4.44 13.59
N ILE A 351 -4.33 -5.52 13.34
CA ILE A 351 -3.88 -6.45 14.38
C ILE A 351 -2.44 -6.13 14.77
N VAL A 352 -2.17 -6.10 16.07
CA VAL A 352 -0.81 -6.02 16.61
C VAL A 352 -0.56 -7.27 17.46
N TRP A 353 0.21 -8.21 16.93
CA TRP A 353 0.50 -9.48 17.57
C TRP A 353 1.55 -9.33 18.67
N ALA A 354 1.36 -9.99 19.80
CA ALA A 354 2.41 -10.19 20.77
C ALA A 354 3.50 -11.15 20.20
N PRO A 355 4.78 -11.01 20.61
CA PRO A 355 5.88 -11.82 20.06
C PRO A 355 5.73 -13.33 20.24
N ASP A 356 4.97 -13.77 21.26
CA ASP A 356 4.70 -15.19 21.54
C ASP A 356 3.50 -15.75 20.76
N SER A 357 2.83 -14.93 19.94
CA SER A 357 1.63 -15.29 19.17
C SER A 357 0.42 -15.75 20.00
N LYS A 358 0.44 -15.52 21.32
CA LYS A 358 -0.63 -15.93 22.23
C LYS A 358 -1.54 -14.78 22.63
N ARG A 359 -1.21 -13.55 22.21
CA ARG A 359 -2.06 -12.36 22.38
C ARG A 359 -1.99 -11.49 21.14
N PHE A 360 -3.03 -10.69 20.95
CA PHE A 360 -3.01 -9.60 20.02
C PHE A 360 -3.89 -8.44 20.51
N ALA A 361 -3.58 -7.26 20.00
CA ALA A 361 -4.44 -6.09 20.04
C ALA A 361 -5.14 -5.93 18.69
N PHE A 362 -6.43 -5.68 18.72
CA PHE A 362 -7.25 -5.35 17.59
C PHE A 362 -7.59 -3.86 17.65
N ASN A 363 -6.86 -3.04 16.91
CA ASN A 363 -7.10 -1.62 16.76
C ASN A 363 -8.13 -1.41 15.64
N TYR A 364 -9.19 -0.66 15.88
CA TYR A 364 -10.24 -0.43 14.88
C TYR A 364 -10.96 0.89 15.10
N GLY A 365 -11.38 1.52 13.99
CA GLY A 365 -12.20 2.71 14.00
C GLY A 365 -13.68 2.36 14.15
N GLN A 366 -14.44 3.28 14.76
CA GLN A 366 -15.89 3.27 14.76
C GLN A 366 -16.41 4.66 14.43
N THR A 367 -17.37 4.74 13.52
CA THR A 367 -18.02 5.99 13.17
C THR A 367 -19.39 6.07 13.84
N CYS A 368 -19.62 7.10 14.61
CA CYS A 368 -20.94 7.47 15.11
C CYS A 368 -21.48 8.69 14.36
N LYS A 369 -22.77 9.03 14.54
CA LYS A 369 -23.45 10.10 13.79
C LYS A 369 -22.74 11.48 13.84
N HIS A 370 -21.90 11.73 14.85
CA HIS A 370 -21.24 13.01 15.08
C HIS A 370 -19.78 12.89 15.56
N CYS A 371 -19.21 11.69 15.57
CA CYS A 371 -17.85 11.46 16.03
C CYS A 371 -17.19 10.32 15.27
N THR A 372 -15.87 10.35 15.17
CA THR A 372 -15.02 9.23 14.79
C THR A 372 -14.09 8.96 15.95
N TYR A 373 -14.01 7.73 16.38
CA TYR A 373 -13.04 7.32 17.39
C TYR A 373 -12.41 5.99 17.03
N ASP A 374 -11.13 5.88 17.33
CA ASP A 374 -10.39 4.63 17.19
C ASP A 374 -10.27 4.00 18.58
N THR A 375 -10.55 2.73 18.65
CA THR A 375 -10.55 1.96 19.89
C THR A 375 -9.81 0.64 19.73
N ILE A 376 -9.73 -0.12 20.80
CA ILE A 376 -8.91 -1.32 20.86
C ILE A 376 -9.60 -2.42 21.68
N ALA A 377 -9.50 -3.65 21.20
CA ALA A 377 -9.82 -4.85 21.93
C ALA A 377 -8.59 -5.76 22.04
N PHE A 378 -8.42 -6.42 23.18
CA PHE A 378 -7.37 -7.39 23.39
C PHE A 378 -7.92 -8.81 23.39
N TYR A 379 -7.17 -9.71 22.81
CA TYR A 379 -7.48 -11.13 22.75
C TYR A 379 -6.31 -11.97 23.21
N GLN A 380 -6.61 -13.11 23.83
CA GLN A 380 -5.63 -14.10 24.30
C GLN A 380 -6.05 -15.49 23.84
N LEU A 381 -5.09 -16.26 23.38
CA LEU A 381 -5.27 -17.69 23.06
C LEU A 381 -5.28 -18.50 24.35
N ARG A 382 -6.37 -19.24 24.61
CA ARG A 382 -6.56 -20.16 25.74
C ARG A 382 -7.18 -21.46 25.21
N ASP A 383 -6.57 -22.57 25.49
CA ASP A 383 -7.06 -23.91 25.06
C ASP A 383 -7.49 -23.92 23.59
N ASP A 384 -6.59 -23.42 22.71
CA ASP A 384 -6.78 -23.27 21.26
C ASP A 384 -7.97 -22.39 20.83
N LYS A 385 -8.47 -21.53 21.74
CA LYS A 385 -9.55 -20.55 21.45
C LYS A 385 -9.11 -19.15 21.76
N TRP A 386 -9.46 -18.23 20.88
CA TRP A 386 -9.28 -16.80 21.11
C TRP A 386 -10.38 -16.26 22.02
N VAL A 387 -9.99 -15.66 23.14
CA VAL A 387 -10.88 -15.10 24.16
C VAL A 387 -10.61 -13.62 24.28
N ALA A 388 -11.69 -12.82 24.21
CA ALA A 388 -11.60 -11.37 24.47
C ALA A 388 -11.21 -11.12 25.92
N LEU A 389 -10.29 -10.19 26.12
CA LEU A 389 -9.87 -9.72 27.44
C LEU A 389 -10.75 -8.53 27.88
N ARG A 390 -10.61 -8.12 29.16
CA ARG A 390 -11.32 -6.96 29.68
C ARG A 390 -10.98 -5.72 28.86
N SER A 391 -12.03 -4.94 28.48
CA SER A 391 -11.85 -3.65 27.81
C SER A 391 -11.03 -2.66 28.63
N LEU A 392 -10.26 -1.82 27.98
CA LEU A 392 -9.49 -0.74 28.61
C LEU A 392 -10.38 0.40 29.11
N VAL A 393 -11.50 0.62 28.44
CA VAL A 393 -12.42 1.72 28.68
C VAL A 393 -13.85 1.22 28.70
N ASP A 394 -14.72 1.95 29.39
CA ASP A 394 -16.15 1.69 29.35
C ASP A 394 -16.74 2.33 28.08
N GLU A 395 -17.04 1.51 27.09
CA GLU A 395 -17.61 1.93 25.80
C GLU A 395 -18.98 2.64 25.94
N ARG A 396 -19.63 2.52 27.10
CA ARG A 396 -20.89 3.19 27.39
C ARG A 396 -20.71 4.56 28.08
N SER A 397 -19.47 4.93 28.38
CA SER A 397 -19.15 6.20 29.02
C SER A 397 -19.22 7.33 28.00
N GLU A 398 -19.87 8.44 28.37
CA GLU A 398 -19.84 9.70 27.61
C GLU A 398 -18.48 10.42 27.67
N ARG A 399 -17.50 9.88 28.37
CA ARG A 399 -16.15 10.44 28.49
C ARG A 399 -15.25 9.87 27.44
N GLY A 400 -14.33 10.70 26.97
CA GLY A 400 -13.27 10.26 26.04
C GLY A 400 -12.42 9.15 26.66
N GLN A 401 -11.94 8.24 25.82
CA GLN A 401 -11.16 7.06 26.21
C GLN A 401 -9.87 7.46 26.93
N LEU A 402 -9.17 8.50 26.44
CA LEU A 402 -7.97 9.03 27.09
C LEU A 402 -8.30 9.55 28.50
N ALA A 403 -9.39 10.29 28.66
CA ALA A 403 -9.81 10.84 29.97
C ALA A 403 -10.10 9.73 30.99
N GLN A 404 -10.61 8.58 30.54
CA GLN A 404 -10.82 7.42 31.40
C GLN A 404 -9.49 6.78 31.85
N LEU A 405 -8.53 6.66 30.95
CA LEU A 405 -7.21 6.09 31.23
C LEU A 405 -6.32 7.03 32.03
N ALA A 406 -6.38 8.33 31.76
CA ALA A 406 -5.50 9.35 32.32
C ALA A 406 -6.08 10.07 33.56
N LYS A 407 -7.03 9.50 34.29
CA LYS A 407 -7.71 10.14 35.44
C LYS A 407 -6.76 10.76 36.45
N GLU A 408 -5.64 10.13 36.73
CA GLU A 408 -4.63 10.58 37.68
C GLU A 408 -3.74 11.69 37.13
N HIS A 409 -3.73 11.87 35.82
CA HIS A 409 -2.89 12.82 35.08
C HIS A 409 -3.68 14.00 34.52
N LEU A 410 -4.97 14.12 34.86
CA LEU A 410 -5.80 15.25 34.44
C LEU A 410 -5.21 16.58 34.90
N PRO A 411 -5.24 17.61 34.02
CA PRO A 411 -4.77 18.95 34.37
C PRO A 411 -5.35 19.47 35.69
N LYS A 412 -4.53 20.20 36.46
CA LYS A 412 -4.92 20.69 37.80
C LYS A 412 -5.89 21.87 37.73
N SER A 413 -5.92 22.60 36.60
CA SER A 413 -6.82 23.75 36.47
C SER A 413 -8.29 23.31 36.40
N ALA A 414 -9.19 24.11 37.02
CA ALA A 414 -10.63 23.80 37.02
C ALA A 414 -11.22 23.85 35.59
N HIS A 415 -10.71 24.73 34.73
CA HIS A 415 -11.15 24.90 33.36
C HIS A 415 -10.79 23.69 32.54
N GLU A 416 -9.52 23.28 32.55
CA GLU A 416 -9.02 22.10 31.81
C GLU A 416 -9.70 20.82 32.28
N ARG A 417 -9.88 20.63 33.62
CA ARG A 417 -10.64 19.50 34.18
C ARG A 417 -12.08 19.43 33.68
N ARG A 418 -12.73 20.57 33.45
CA ARG A 418 -14.08 20.64 32.90
C ARG A 418 -14.09 20.15 31.45
N ILE A 419 -13.11 20.58 30.65
CA ILE A 419 -12.95 20.15 29.24
C ILE A 419 -12.71 18.66 29.16
N TRP A 420 -11.78 18.13 29.94
CA TRP A 420 -11.49 16.69 30.00
C TRP A 420 -12.69 15.82 30.40
N ARG A 421 -13.72 16.41 31.02
CA ARG A 421 -14.97 15.71 31.36
C ARG A 421 -16.00 15.78 30.23
N SER A 422 -15.81 16.64 29.26
CA SER A 422 -16.67 16.72 28.07
C SER A 422 -16.28 15.65 27.05
N GLN A 423 -17.14 15.45 26.08
CA GLN A 423 -16.84 14.52 24.96
C GLN A 423 -15.82 15.18 24.03
N PRO A 424 -14.72 14.51 23.69
CA PRO A 424 -13.78 15.02 22.71
C PRO A 424 -14.40 15.04 21.30
N THR A 425 -13.89 15.91 20.44
CA THR A 425 -14.25 15.95 19.02
C THR A 425 -13.57 14.82 18.22
N ARG A 426 -12.39 14.42 18.69
CA ARG A 426 -11.64 13.28 18.17
C ARG A 426 -11.01 12.53 19.33
N ASP A 427 -11.08 11.22 19.29
CA ASP A 427 -10.53 10.36 20.33
C ASP A 427 -9.94 9.10 19.69
N LEU A 428 -8.68 8.78 19.98
CA LEU A 428 -7.95 7.69 19.40
C LEU A 428 -7.23 6.89 20.47
N LEU A 429 -7.35 5.59 20.39
CA LEU A 429 -6.69 4.65 21.28
C LEU A 429 -6.20 3.47 20.45
N LYS A 430 -4.87 3.27 20.37
CA LYS A 430 -4.27 2.17 19.61
C LYS A 430 -3.06 1.58 20.32
N VAL A 431 -2.88 0.27 20.23
CA VAL A 431 -1.60 -0.36 20.57
C VAL A 431 -0.63 -0.09 19.44
N ARG A 432 0.54 0.41 19.79
CA ARG A 432 1.64 0.63 18.83
C ARG A 432 2.46 -0.62 18.63
N GLU A 433 2.85 -1.25 19.74
CA GLU A 433 3.73 -2.41 19.74
C GLU A 433 3.59 -3.23 21.02
N TRP A 434 4.06 -4.46 20.96
CA TRP A 434 4.35 -5.29 22.13
C TRP A 434 5.85 -5.33 22.34
N ILE A 435 6.32 -4.91 23.53
CA ILE A 435 7.72 -4.97 23.91
C ILE A 435 8.14 -6.43 24.18
N ASP A 436 7.23 -7.18 24.81
CA ASP A 436 7.36 -8.61 25.09
C ASP A 436 5.96 -9.28 25.11
N ALA A 437 5.90 -10.56 25.42
CA ALA A 437 4.65 -11.33 25.46
C ALA A 437 3.56 -10.75 26.40
N ASN A 438 3.96 -9.93 27.36
CA ASN A 438 3.09 -9.45 28.44
C ASN A 438 3.09 -7.92 28.58
N THR A 439 3.81 -7.19 27.72
CA THR A 439 3.97 -5.74 27.83
C THR A 439 3.68 -5.07 26.50
N ALA A 440 2.66 -4.21 26.46
CA ALA A 440 2.26 -3.43 25.29
C ALA A 440 2.42 -1.94 25.52
N ILE A 441 2.75 -1.20 24.45
CA ILE A 441 2.72 0.28 24.42
C ILE A 441 1.43 0.70 23.73
N LEU A 442 0.64 1.46 24.46
CA LEU A 442 -0.61 2.05 24.00
C LEU A 442 -0.41 3.54 23.76
N TYR A 443 -0.78 4.01 22.59
CA TYR A 443 -0.90 5.42 22.26
C TYR A 443 -2.35 5.86 22.45
N ALA A 444 -2.54 7.00 23.10
CA ALA A 444 -3.84 7.62 23.30
C ALA A 444 -3.77 9.11 22.94
N TYR A 445 -4.68 9.54 22.09
CA TYR A 445 -4.84 10.92 21.66
C TYR A 445 -6.28 11.36 21.85
N SER A 446 -6.48 12.58 22.27
CA SER A 446 -7.79 13.22 22.26
C SER A 446 -7.69 14.69 21.94
N GLN A 447 -8.70 15.20 21.23
CA GLN A 447 -8.81 16.58 20.82
C GLN A 447 -10.17 17.14 21.27
N TRP A 448 -10.16 18.35 21.84
CA TRP A 448 -11.36 19.07 22.25
C TRP A 448 -11.41 20.43 21.57
N PHE A 449 -12.57 20.78 21.04
CA PHE A 449 -12.82 22.11 20.51
C PHE A 449 -13.06 23.10 21.63
N MET A 450 -12.37 24.25 21.63
CA MET A 450 -12.40 25.25 22.69
C MET A 450 -13.35 26.42 22.42
N GLY A 451 -14.09 26.42 21.31
CA GLY A 451 -14.93 27.51 20.83
C GLY A 451 -14.22 28.32 19.73
N ASP A 452 -15.02 29.14 19.02
CA ASP A 452 -14.64 29.73 17.73
C ASP A 452 -13.34 30.55 17.70
N ASP A 453 -12.87 31.05 18.86
CA ASP A 453 -11.66 31.89 18.95
C ASP A 453 -10.51 31.30 19.79
N GLN A 454 -10.64 30.10 20.33
CA GLN A 454 -9.67 29.52 21.28
C GLN A 454 -8.92 28.29 20.77
N GLY A 455 -9.18 27.84 19.54
CA GLY A 455 -8.49 26.68 18.94
C GLY A 455 -8.91 25.33 19.53
N HIS A 456 -7.99 24.39 19.48
CA HIS A 456 -8.18 23.03 20.01
C HIS A 456 -7.27 22.78 21.22
N LEU A 457 -7.76 21.99 22.19
CA LEU A 457 -6.93 21.38 23.21
C LEU A 457 -6.62 19.94 22.75
N GLU A 458 -5.36 19.59 22.75
CA GLU A 458 -4.90 18.25 22.38
C GLU A 458 -4.14 17.59 23.53
N ALA A 459 -4.24 16.29 23.62
CA ALA A 459 -3.51 15.51 24.60
C ALA A 459 -3.02 14.19 24.00
N ASN A 460 -1.73 13.93 24.15
CA ASN A 460 -1.03 12.77 23.62
C ASN A 460 -0.31 12.05 24.74
N PHE A 461 -0.60 10.75 24.92
CA PHE A 461 -0.02 9.93 25.96
C PHE A 461 0.44 8.57 25.43
N LEU A 462 1.53 8.07 26.00
CA LEU A 462 1.92 6.68 25.90
C LEU A 462 1.70 5.99 27.25
N PHE A 463 0.97 4.90 27.24
CA PHE A 463 0.80 4.03 28.40
C PHE A 463 1.54 2.72 28.19
N THR A 464 2.28 2.28 29.21
CA THR A 464 2.82 0.92 29.24
C THR A 464 1.84 0.04 30.00
N LEU A 465 1.25 -0.92 29.29
CA LEU A 465 0.34 -1.91 29.85
C LEU A 465 1.12 -3.19 30.17
N LYS A 466 0.88 -3.76 31.34
CA LYS A 466 1.42 -5.06 31.72
C LYS A 466 0.29 -6.04 32.00
N PHE A 467 0.35 -7.19 31.34
CA PHE A 467 -0.63 -8.26 31.42
C PHE A 467 -0.13 -9.39 32.35
N ASP A 468 -1.01 -9.96 33.15
CA ASP A 468 -0.75 -11.21 33.89
C ASP A 468 -1.10 -12.45 33.04
N ALA A 469 -0.94 -13.63 33.63
CA ALA A 469 -1.23 -14.90 32.95
C ALA A 469 -2.73 -15.04 32.60
N ASP A 470 -3.60 -14.47 33.44
CA ASP A 470 -5.05 -14.49 33.25
C ASP A 470 -5.54 -13.41 32.28
N GLY A 471 -4.61 -12.59 31.70
CA GLY A 471 -4.91 -11.52 30.76
C GLY A 471 -5.46 -10.26 31.41
N ASN A 472 -5.43 -10.15 32.75
CA ASN A 472 -5.71 -8.88 33.39
C ASN A 472 -4.55 -7.93 33.14
N TRP A 473 -4.85 -6.67 32.91
CA TRP A 473 -3.85 -5.66 32.62
C TRP A 473 -3.84 -4.54 33.66
N LYS A 474 -2.70 -3.88 33.78
CA LYS A 474 -2.54 -2.65 34.54
C LYS A 474 -1.61 -1.69 33.82
N ILE A 475 -1.85 -0.39 33.97
CA ILE A 475 -0.91 0.65 33.55
C ILE A 475 0.24 0.67 34.56
N VAL A 476 1.45 0.46 34.07
CA VAL A 476 2.69 0.47 34.91
C VAL A 476 3.53 1.72 34.68
N LYS A 477 3.31 2.41 33.54
CA LYS A 477 3.98 3.67 33.23
C LYS A 477 3.04 4.52 32.37
N THR A 478 3.03 5.82 32.65
CA THR A 478 2.37 6.86 31.85
C THR A 478 3.39 7.88 31.43
N HIS A 479 3.37 8.26 30.15
CA HIS A 479 4.23 9.27 29.58
C HIS A 479 3.40 10.24 28.75
N GLN A 480 3.36 11.52 29.12
CA GLN A 480 2.81 12.57 28.28
C GLN A 480 3.84 12.94 27.24
N MET A 481 3.47 12.88 25.96
CA MET A 481 4.38 13.14 24.86
C MET A 481 4.69 14.63 24.75
N SER A 482 5.94 14.96 24.46
CA SER A 482 6.38 16.29 24.09
C SER A 482 6.06 16.59 22.63
N ASP A 483 6.00 17.88 22.26
CA ASP A 483 5.76 18.32 20.88
C ASP A 483 6.73 17.66 19.87
N LYS A 484 8.01 17.50 20.25
CA LYS A 484 9.01 16.80 19.41
C LYS A 484 8.75 15.31 19.23
N GLU A 485 8.11 14.66 20.18
CA GLU A 485 7.71 13.26 20.06
C GLU A 485 6.45 13.17 19.20
N ILE A 486 5.52 14.11 19.34
CA ILE A 486 4.30 14.20 18.51
C ILE A 486 4.65 14.48 17.06
N GLU A 487 5.58 15.42 16.78
CA GLU A 487 6.06 15.70 15.42
C GLU A 487 6.61 14.46 14.71
N LYS A 488 7.26 13.56 15.44
CA LYS A 488 7.75 12.29 14.88
C LYS A 488 6.65 11.28 14.59
N GLU A 489 5.53 11.37 15.32
CA GLU A 489 4.36 10.53 15.11
C GLU A 489 3.53 11.01 13.92
N ASP A 490 3.36 12.34 13.79
CA ASP A 490 2.53 12.98 12.77
C ASP A 490 3.05 12.80 11.32
N VAL A 491 4.30 12.41 11.13
CA VAL A 491 4.88 12.15 9.80
C VAL A 491 4.28 10.90 9.14
N GLY A 492 3.53 10.08 9.86
CA GLY A 492 2.88 8.87 9.35
C GLY A 492 1.35 8.90 9.24
N GLU A 493 0.67 9.97 9.70
CA GLU A 493 -0.81 9.96 9.81
C GLU A 493 -1.53 11.26 9.38
N ARG A 494 -0.87 12.18 8.67
CA ARG A 494 -1.52 13.35 8.04
C ARG A 494 -1.84 13.13 6.60
#